data_4dfad2892a08ac492bfa525670ab6980
#
_entry.id   4dfad2892a08ac492bfa525670ab6980
#
_cell.length_a   1.000
_cell.length_b   1.000
_cell.length_c   1.000
_cell.angle_alpha   90.00
_cell.angle_beta   90.00
_cell.angle_gamma   90.00
#
_symmetry.space_group_name_H-M   'P 1'
#
loop_
_entity.id
_entity.type
_entity.pdbx_description
1 polymer ?
#
loop_
_entity_poly.entity_id
_entity_poly.type
_entity_poly.pdbx_seq_one_letter_code
_entity_poly.pdbx_strand_id
1 'polypeptide(L)'
;MWAGCVAHTNIVGVGREQDWNSHGIEHELSGLYDVAHGAGLAVIMPAWMEFVMSHNVMRFAQMATRIFGLPMNFENPEATAKEGIRAFRRFLREIGMPINFEELGAKEEDIPVLVEKFGLNGGKTGGFVALSSEDITSIYKIAASRTESTRRHPLDPFAVLLSRPNYGRTA
;
A
#
# COMPACT_ATOMS: atom_id res chain seq x y z
N MET A 1 10.10 -16.49 0.94
CA MET A 1 8.96 -17.43 0.76
C MET A 1 8.28 -17.78 2.08
N TRP A 2 8.97 -18.28 3.14
CA TRP A 2 8.33 -18.68 4.39
C TRP A 2 7.47 -17.59 5.05
N ALA A 3 7.99 -16.37 5.19
CA ALA A 3 7.24 -15.25 5.78
C ALA A 3 5.94 -14.93 5.00
N GLY A 4 5.96 -15.03 3.67
CA GLY A 4 4.77 -14.87 2.85
C GLY A 4 3.74 -15.98 3.09
N CYS A 5 4.18 -17.23 3.20
CA CYS A 5 3.29 -18.35 3.54
C CYS A 5 2.64 -18.15 4.92
N VAL A 6 3.40 -17.74 5.93
CA VAL A 6 2.89 -17.48 7.29
C VAL A 6 1.87 -16.35 7.30
N ALA A 7 2.12 -15.27 6.54
CA ALA A 7 1.16 -14.16 6.39
C ALA A 7 -0.12 -14.63 5.68
N HIS A 8 0.02 -15.40 4.59
CA HIS A 8 -1.12 -15.83 3.76
C HIS A 8 -2.00 -16.90 4.44
N THR A 9 -1.42 -17.77 5.26
CA THR A 9 -2.17 -18.82 6.00
C THR A 9 -2.92 -18.28 7.21
N ASN A 10 -2.87 -16.96 7.45
CA ASN A 10 -3.58 -16.29 8.53
C ASN A 10 -3.13 -16.65 9.97
N ILE A 11 -2.02 -17.33 10.16
CA ILE A 11 -1.49 -17.68 11.47
C ILE A 11 -1.25 -16.44 12.34
N VAL A 12 -0.78 -15.36 11.72
CA VAL A 12 -0.50 -14.07 12.40
C VAL A 12 -1.73 -13.16 12.53
N GLY A 13 -2.85 -13.52 11.92
CA GLY A 13 -4.09 -12.75 11.92
C GLY A 13 -5.08 -13.15 13.02
N VAL A 14 -4.84 -14.28 13.72
CA VAL A 14 -5.75 -14.79 14.74
C VAL A 14 -5.95 -13.77 15.86
N GLY A 15 -7.22 -13.47 16.18
CA GLY A 15 -7.60 -12.49 17.20
C GLY A 15 -7.34 -11.03 16.79
N ARG A 16 -7.11 -10.75 15.51
CA ARG A 16 -6.93 -9.40 14.95
C ARG A 16 -7.99 -9.08 13.93
N GLU A 17 -8.33 -7.82 13.83
CA GLU A 17 -9.15 -7.28 12.73
C GLU A 17 -8.39 -7.43 11.41
N GLN A 18 -9.06 -7.98 10.40
CA GLN A 18 -8.48 -8.29 9.10
C GLN A 18 -9.28 -7.61 8.01
N ASP A 19 -8.58 -7.24 6.94
CA ASP A 19 -9.19 -6.64 5.75
C ASP A 19 -8.52 -7.16 4.47
N TRP A 20 -9.34 -7.51 3.50
CA TRP A 20 -8.91 -7.97 2.19
C TRP A 20 -9.32 -7.02 1.06
N ASN A 21 -9.82 -5.82 1.40
CA ASN A 21 -10.30 -4.86 0.42
C ASN A 21 -9.22 -4.43 -0.58
N SER A 22 -7.97 -4.23 -0.12
CA SER A 22 -6.88 -3.91 -1.05
C SER A 22 -6.70 -4.99 -2.12
N HIS A 23 -6.86 -6.27 -1.76
CA HIS A 23 -6.82 -7.39 -2.72
C HIS A 23 -8.04 -7.42 -3.62
N GLY A 24 -9.26 -7.28 -3.07
CA GLY A 24 -10.49 -7.24 -3.85
C GLY A 24 -10.49 -6.12 -4.88
N ILE A 25 -10.10 -4.90 -4.46
CA ILE A 25 -9.99 -3.73 -5.35
C ILE A 25 -8.94 -3.97 -6.44
N GLU A 26 -7.82 -4.59 -6.11
CA GLU A 26 -6.75 -4.91 -7.05
C GLU A 26 -7.16 -5.97 -8.06
N HIS A 27 -7.96 -6.98 -7.67
CA HIS A 27 -8.39 -8.05 -8.58
C HIS A 27 -9.10 -7.51 -9.83
N GLU A 28 -9.82 -6.39 -9.72
CA GLU A 28 -10.47 -5.77 -10.87
C GLU A 28 -9.45 -5.14 -11.83
N LEU A 29 -8.33 -4.59 -11.32
CA LEU A 29 -7.21 -4.15 -12.15
C LEU A 29 -6.56 -5.32 -12.87
N SER A 30 -6.21 -6.39 -12.15
CA SER A 30 -5.63 -7.59 -12.76
C SER A 30 -6.58 -8.20 -13.80
N GLY A 31 -7.88 -8.22 -13.51
CA GLY A 31 -8.88 -8.75 -14.44
C GLY A 31 -9.11 -7.89 -15.67
N LEU A 32 -8.86 -6.59 -15.63
CA LEU A 32 -9.03 -5.69 -16.78
C LEU A 32 -7.76 -5.54 -17.61
N TYR A 33 -6.59 -5.48 -16.96
CA TYR A 33 -5.32 -5.13 -17.60
C TYR A 33 -4.33 -6.29 -17.72
N ASP A 34 -4.70 -7.50 -17.27
CA ASP A 34 -3.84 -8.69 -17.28
C ASP A 34 -2.46 -8.43 -16.63
N VAL A 35 -2.45 -7.68 -15.53
CA VAL A 35 -1.22 -7.37 -14.79
C VAL A 35 -0.98 -8.38 -13.66
N ALA A 36 0.29 -8.57 -13.30
CA ALA A 36 0.63 -9.41 -12.17
C ALA A 36 0.03 -8.86 -10.87
N HIS A 37 -0.63 -9.72 -10.08
CA HIS A 37 -1.32 -9.35 -8.84
C HIS A 37 -0.44 -8.51 -7.89
N GLY A 38 0.84 -8.89 -7.71
CA GLY A 38 1.77 -8.12 -6.88
C GLY A 38 2.05 -6.70 -7.39
N ALA A 39 2.04 -6.50 -8.72
CA ALA A 39 2.20 -5.17 -9.32
C ALA A 39 0.95 -4.31 -9.10
N GLY A 40 -0.24 -4.87 -9.28
CA GLY A 40 -1.50 -4.19 -8.97
C GLY A 40 -1.60 -3.83 -7.48
N LEU A 41 -1.23 -4.76 -6.58
CA LEU A 41 -1.18 -4.47 -5.14
C LEU A 41 -0.19 -3.37 -4.76
N ALA A 42 0.94 -3.27 -5.45
CA ALA A 42 1.91 -2.19 -5.20
C ALA A 42 1.31 -0.80 -5.46
N VAL A 43 0.34 -0.71 -6.37
CA VAL A 43 -0.41 0.51 -6.68
C VAL A 43 -1.58 0.72 -5.70
N ILE A 44 -2.38 -0.31 -5.47
CA ILE A 44 -3.64 -0.19 -4.70
C ILE A 44 -3.40 -0.15 -3.19
N MET A 45 -2.50 -0.98 -2.64
CA MET A 45 -2.35 -1.09 -1.19
C MET A 45 -1.92 0.24 -0.52
N PRO A 46 -0.94 1.01 -1.03
CA PRO A 46 -0.63 2.31 -0.45
C PRO A 46 -1.78 3.33 -0.57
N ALA A 47 -2.57 3.28 -1.64
CA ALA A 47 -3.73 4.14 -1.84
C ALA A 47 -4.85 3.79 -0.85
N TRP A 48 -5.13 2.51 -0.66
CA TRP A 48 -6.05 2.02 0.35
C TRP A 48 -5.60 2.43 1.76
N MET A 49 -4.31 2.23 2.10
CA MET A 49 -3.77 2.65 3.40
C MET A 49 -3.98 4.16 3.65
N GLU A 50 -3.74 4.99 2.65
CA GLU A 50 -3.92 6.44 2.75
C GLU A 50 -5.38 6.80 3.00
N PHE A 51 -6.31 6.13 2.31
CA PHE A 51 -7.75 6.36 2.47
C PHE A 51 -8.27 5.94 3.86
N VAL A 52 -7.86 4.77 4.37
CA VAL A 52 -8.38 4.22 5.63
C VAL A 52 -7.58 4.60 6.87
N MET A 53 -6.46 5.29 6.72
CA MET A 53 -5.52 5.59 7.80
C MET A 53 -6.17 6.29 9.00
N SER A 54 -7.12 7.21 8.75
CA SER A 54 -7.81 7.97 9.77
C SER A 54 -8.64 7.09 10.72
N HIS A 55 -9.05 5.90 10.30
CA HIS A 55 -9.79 4.95 11.13
C HIS A 55 -8.96 4.45 12.33
N ASN A 56 -7.65 4.23 12.12
CA ASN A 56 -6.74 3.83 13.20
C ASN A 56 -5.31 4.33 12.93
N VAL A 57 -5.08 5.62 13.11
CA VAL A 57 -3.79 6.29 12.87
C VAL A 57 -2.63 5.58 13.56
N MET A 58 -2.84 5.12 14.80
CA MET A 58 -1.79 4.46 15.58
C MET A 58 -1.31 3.15 14.95
N ARG A 59 -2.19 2.45 14.22
CA ARG A 59 -1.81 1.22 13.51
C ARG A 59 -0.80 1.50 12.39
N PHE A 60 -1.03 2.57 11.63
CA PHE A 60 -0.13 2.98 10.55
C PHE A 60 1.15 3.64 11.10
N ALA A 61 1.07 4.40 12.20
CA ALA A 61 2.26 4.92 12.88
C ALA A 61 3.12 3.77 13.45
N GLN A 62 2.51 2.70 13.97
CA GLN A 62 3.21 1.49 14.40
C GLN A 62 3.93 0.79 13.22
N MET A 63 3.30 0.71 12.05
CA MET A 63 3.94 0.21 10.83
C MET A 63 5.15 1.08 10.47
N ALA A 64 5.00 2.40 10.47
CA ALA A 64 6.07 3.34 10.17
C ALA A 64 7.30 3.13 11.06
N THR A 65 7.09 2.97 12.36
CA THR A 65 8.18 2.81 13.33
C THR A 65 8.81 1.41 13.28
N ARG A 66 7.99 0.36 13.21
CA ARG A 66 8.48 -1.03 13.33
C ARG A 66 9.01 -1.63 12.05
N ILE A 67 8.48 -1.20 10.89
CA ILE A 67 8.90 -1.73 9.58
C ILE A 67 9.94 -0.82 8.94
N PHE A 68 9.71 0.49 8.99
CA PHE A 68 10.56 1.47 8.29
C PHE A 68 11.54 2.21 9.23
N GLY A 69 11.50 1.95 10.54
CA GLY A 69 12.42 2.55 11.51
C GLY A 69 12.23 4.06 11.69
N LEU A 70 11.08 4.59 11.29
CA LEU A 70 10.80 6.02 11.40
C LEU A 70 10.57 6.43 12.85
N PRO A 71 11.03 7.63 13.27
CA PRO A 71 10.78 8.12 14.62
C PRO A 71 9.29 8.39 14.83
N MET A 72 8.79 8.03 16.03
CA MET A 72 7.42 8.33 16.43
C MET A 72 7.29 9.80 16.81
N ASN A 73 6.38 10.52 16.16
CA ASN A 73 5.93 11.83 16.61
C ASN A 73 4.72 11.64 17.55
N PHE A 74 4.94 11.75 18.85
CA PHE A 74 3.90 11.54 19.84
C PHE A 74 2.89 12.71 19.92
N GLU A 75 3.26 13.90 19.46
CA GLU A 75 2.38 15.06 19.38
C GLU A 75 1.48 15.00 18.13
N ASN A 76 2.00 14.40 17.03
CA ASN A 76 1.27 14.24 15.79
C ASN A 76 1.52 12.84 15.18
N PRO A 77 0.87 11.78 15.72
CA PRO A 77 1.00 10.41 15.20
C PRO A 77 0.59 10.25 13.74
N GLU A 78 -0.33 11.10 13.27
CA GLU A 78 -0.79 11.10 11.88
C GLU A 78 0.36 11.45 10.91
N ALA A 79 1.23 12.38 11.28
CA ALA A 79 2.42 12.70 10.49
C ALA A 79 3.34 11.47 10.35
N THR A 80 3.54 10.71 11.44
CA THR A 80 4.30 9.45 11.41
C THR A 80 3.63 8.41 10.51
N ALA A 81 2.32 8.26 10.62
CA ALA A 81 1.55 7.31 9.79
C ALA A 81 1.66 7.65 8.29
N LYS A 82 1.47 8.91 7.92
CA LYS A 82 1.62 9.41 6.54
C LYS A 82 3.03 9.15 6.01
N GLU A 83 4.06 9.43 6.81
CA GLU A 83 5.45 9.18 6.39
C GLU A 83 5.74 7.68 6.25
N GLY A 84 5.12 6.83 7.06
CA GLY A 84 5.19 5.37 6.91
C GLY A 84 4.62 4.88 5.57
N ILE A 85 3.47 5.43 5.13
CA ILE A 85 2.88 5.10 3.83
C ILE A 85 3.79 5.59 2.69
N ARG A 86 4.38 6.78 2.82
CA ARG A 86 5.38 7.27 1.86
C ARG A 86 6.63 6.40 1.80
N ALA A 87 7.12 5.93 2.95
CA ALA A 87 8.26 5.02 3.03
C ALA A 87 7.94 3.68 2.33
N PHE A 88 6.71 3.18 2.47
CA PHE A 88 6.27 2.00 1.76
C PHE A 88 6.26 2.20 0.23
N ARG A 89 5.74 3.34 -0.26
CA ARG A 89 5.79 3.67 -1.69
C ARG A 89 7.23 3.79 -2.22
N ARG A 90 8.14 4.38 -1.43
CA ARG A 90 9.57 4.44 -1.80
C ARG A 90 10.17 3.05 -1.93
N PHE A 91 9.94 2.18 -0.95
CA PHE A 91 10.40 0.79 -0.99
C PHE A 91 9.89 0.06 -2.24
N LEU A 92 8.61 0.18 -2.56
CA LEU A 92 8.01 -0.43 -3.75
C LEU A 92 8.72 0.06 -5.03
N ARG A 93 8.98 1.37 -5.13
CA ARG A 93 9.71 1.94 -6.27
C ARG A 93 11.15 1.43 -6.34
N GLU A 94 11.86 1.32 -5.23
CA GLU A 94 13.24 0.83 -5.16
C GLU A 94 13.37 -0.63 -5.64
N ILE A 95 12.37 -1.45 -5.40
CA ILE A 95 12.34 -2.83 -5.90
C ILE A 95 11.75 -2.95 -7.32
N GLY A 96 11.49 -1.82 -7.99
CA GLY A 96 11.03 -1.77 -9.38
C GLY A 96 9.54 -2.04 -9.58
N MET A 97 8.71 -1.89 -8.53
CA MET A 97 7.25 -2.02 -8.65
C MET A 97 6.63 -0.71 -9.14
N PRO A 98 5.54 -0.77 -9.93
CA PRO A 98 4.74 0.40 -10.25
C PRO A 98 4.08 0.94 -8.98
N ILE A 99 3.90 2.27 -8.87
CA ILE A 99 3.29 2.91 -7.70
C ILE A 99 2.08 3.78 -8.02
N ASN A 100 1.70 3.85 -9.29
CA ASN A 100 0.50 4.54 -9.77
C ASN A 100 -0.04 3.87 -11.04
N PHE A 101 -1.21 4.32 -11.51
CA PHE A 101 -1.87 3.79 -12.70
C PHE A 101 -1.02 3.92 -13.96
N GLU A 102 -0.36 5.06 -14.18
CA GLU A 102 0.46 5.31 -15.37
C GLU A 102 1.61 4.29 -15.46
N GLU A 103 2.32 4.06 -14.36
CA GLU A 103 3.43 3.10 -14.28
C GLU A 103 2.95 1.63 -14.45
N LEU A 104 1.71 1.35 -14.02
CA LEU A 104 1.06 0.04 -14.19
C LEU A 104 0.53 -0.17 -15.62
N GLY A 105 0.31 0.91 -16.37
CA GLY A 105 -0.35 0.89 -17.68
C GLY A 105 -1.88 0.96 -17.60
N ALA A 106 -2.43 1.27 -16.41
CA ALA A 106 -3.86 1.47 -16.20
C ALA A 106 -4.28 2.92 -16.47
N LYS A 107 -5.58 3.14 -16.72
CA LYS A 107 -6.13 4.45 -17.07
C LYS A 107 -7.17 4.92 -16.07
N GLU A 108 -7.14 6.21 -15.73
CA GLU A 108 -8.11 6.81 -14.82
C GLU A 108 -9.54 6.77 -15.38
N GLU A 109 -9.69 6.84 -16.71
CA GLU A 109 -10.98 6.77 -17.40
C GLU A 109 -11.73 5.45 -17.18
N ASP A 110 -11.03 4.37 -16.82
CA ASP A 110 -11.60 3.04 -16.58
C ASP A 110 -12.07 2.83 -15.13
N ILE A 111 -11.87 3.81 -14.23
CA ILE A 111 -12.31 3.70 -12.83
C ILE A 111 -13.79 3.35 -12.70
N PRO A 112 -14.73 3.95 -13.47
CA PRO A 112 -16.14 3.56 -13.38
C PRO A 112 -16.39 2.09 -13.70
N VAL A 113 -15.69 1.54 -14.70
CA VAL A 113 -15.77 0.12 -15.09
C VAL A 113 -15.23 -0.79 -13.98
N LEU A 114 -14.09 -0.41 -13.37
CA LEU A 114 -13.50 -1.17 -12.26
C LEU A 114 -14.44 -1.22 -11.04
N VAL A 115 -15.09 -0.10 -10.71
CA VAL A 115 -16.05 -0.02 -9.60
C VAL A 115 -17.32 -0.82 -9.89
N GLU A 116 -17.83 -0.78 -11.12
CA GLU A 116 -18.98 -1.57 -11.54
C GLU A 116 -18.69 -3.08 -11.44
N LYS A 117 -17.52 -3.52 -11.94
CA LYS A 117 -17.08 -4.92 -11.89
C LYS A 117 -16.89 -5.44 -10.47
N PHE A 118 -16.46 -4.59 -9.54
CA PHE A 118 -16.35 -4.92 -8.12
C PHE A 118 -17.71 -5.32 -7.50
N GLY A 119 -18.81 -4.80 -8.03
CA GLY A 119 -20.16 -5.38 -7.87
C GLY A 119 -20.80 -5.23 -6.49
N LEU A 120 -20.55 -4.14 -5.75
CA LEU A 120 -21.17 -3.94 -4.41
C LEU A 120 -22.69 -3.75 -4.44
N ASN A 121 -23.27 -3.30 -5.58
CA ASN A 121 -24.72 -3.14 -5.75
C ASN A 121 -25.40 -2.36 -4.60
N GLY A 122 -24.75 -1.30 -4.11
CA GLY A 122 -25.23 -0.49 -2.98
C GLY A 122 -24.88 -1.04 -1.59
N GLY A 123 -24.19 -2.17 -1.52
CA GLY A 123 -23.65 -2.73 -0.29
C GLY A 123 -22.31 -2.10 0.13
N LYS A 124 -21.70 -2.69 1.16
CA LYS A 124 -20.36 -2.33 1.65
C LYS A 124 -19.53 -3.59 1.83
N THR A 125 -18.21 -3.43 1.77
CA THR A 125 -17.23 -4.50 1.99
C THR A 125 -16.12 -4.04 2.94
N GLY A 126 -15.50 -4.97 3.65
CA GLY A 126 -14.33 -4.76 4.49
C GLY A 126 -14.54 -5.04 5.97
N GLY A 127 -13.47 -5.52 6.60
CA GLY A 127 -13.42 -5.79 8.02
C GLY A 127 -12.84 -4.63 8.84
N PHE A 128 -11.83 -3.94 8.31
CA PHE A 128 -11.19 -2.78 8.97
C PHE A 128 -12.02 -1.51 8.78
N VAL A 129 -12.39 -1.20 7.55
CA VAL A 129 -13.33 -0.12 7.20
C VAL A 129 -14.33 -0.65 6.20
N ALA A 130 -15.63 -0.48 6.49
CA ALA A 130 -16.69 -0.85 5.56
C ALA A 130 -16.76 0.17 4.42
N LEU A 131 -16.24 -0.19 3.24
CA LEU A 131 -16.13 0.66 2.04
C LEU A 131 -17.36 0.55 1.16
N SER A 132 -17.85 1.68 0.68
CA SER A 132 -18.87 1.80 -0.37
C SER A 132 -18.22 1.90 -1.77
N SER A 133 -19.05 1.92 -2.83
CA SER A 133 -18.55 2.13 -4.21
C SER A 133 -17.89 3.49 -4.39
N GLU A 134 -18.36 4.53 -3.70
CA GLU A 134 -17.76 5.87 -3.71
C GLU A 134 -16.39 5.89 -3.03
N ASP A 135 -16.25 5.13 -1.93
CA ASP A 135 -14.97 4.97 -1.23
C ASP A 135 -13.95 4.25 -2.13
N ILE A 136 -14.36 3.18 -2.81
CA ILE A 136 -13.52 2.45 -3.78
C ILE A 136 -13.12 3.36 -4.94
N THR A 137 -14.05 4.17 -5.45
CA THR A 137 -13.76 5.19 -6.48
C THR A 137 -12.67 6.15 -5.99
N SER A 138 -12.76 6.60 -4.74
CA SER A 138 -11.78 7.50 -4.14
C SER A 138 -10.41 6.85 -4.00
N ILE A 139 -10.35 5.58 -3.61
CA ILE A 139 -9.11 4.80 -3.54
C ILE A 139 -8.45 4.66 -4.92
N TYR A 140 -9.23 4.34 -5.96
CA TYR A 140 -8.70 4.31 -7.33
C TYR A 140 -8.16 5.66 -7.80
N LYS A 141 -8.83 6.78 -7.45
CA LYS A 141 -8.35 8.14 -7.78
C LYS A 141 -7.03 8.45 -7.06
N ILE A 142 -6.87 8.06 -5.80
CA ILE A 142 -5.59 8.19 -5.08
C ILE A 142 -4.51 7.36 -5.79
N ALA A 143 -4.84 6.13 -6.22
CA ALA A 143 -3.92 5.25 -6.93
C ALA A 143 -3.53 5.77 -8.32
N ALA A 144 -4.45 6.47 -9.02
CA ALA A 144 -4.21 7.10 -10.30
C ALA A 144 -3.37 8.38 -10.19
N SER A 145 -3.45 9.09 -9.05
CA SER A 145 -2.75 10.36 -8.88
C SER A 145 -1.23 10.17 -8.92
N ARG A 146 -0.54 11.10 -9.58
CA ARG A 146 0.93 11.20 -9.51
C ARG A 146 1.30 11.73 -8.12
N THR A 147 1.53 10.83 -7.17
CA THR A 147 1.94 11.25 -5.83
C THR A 147 3.34 11.88 -5.90
N GLU A 148 3.51 13.10 -5.38
CA GLU A 148 4.78 13.84 -5.30
C GLU A 148 5.83 13.17 -4.40
N SER A 149 6.02 11.87 -4.47
CA SER A 149 7.02 11.14 -3.68
C SER A 149 8.40 11.10 -4.35
N THR A 150 8.79 12.14 -5.11
CA THR A 150 10.10 12.19 -5.79
C THR A 150 11.19 12.92 -5.02
N ARG A 151 10.91 13.56 -3.88
CA ARG A 151 11.96 14.19 -3.08
C ARG A 151 12.59 13.19 -2.14
N ARG A 152 13.87 12.87 -2.38
CA ARG A 152 14.71 12.13 -1.41
C ARG A 152 14.68 12.88 -0.08
N HIS A 153 14.19 12.23 0.97
CA HIS A 153 14.27 12.79 2.32
C HIS A 153 15.75 12.72 2.77
N PRO A 154 16.31 13.79 3.37
CA PRO A 154 17.73 13.82 3.81
C PRO A 154 18.10 12.74 4.83
N LEU A 155 17.09 12.11 5.46
CA LEU A 155 17.22 11.05 6.46
C LEU A 155 16.59 9.74 5.94
N ASP A 156 16.89 9.31 4.72
CA ASP A 156 16.41 8.03 4.21
C ASP A 156 17.15 6.88 4.92
N PRO A 157 16.53 6.15 5.84
CA PRO A 157 17.19 5.07 6.58
C PRO A 157 17.61 3.90 5.68
N PHE A 158 17.03 3.76 4.49
CA PHE A 158 17.40 2.74 3.51
C PHE A 158 18.66 3.11 2.71
N ALA A 159 18.92 4.40 2.49
CA ALA A 159 20.16 4.85 1.86
C ALA A 159 21.39 4.44 2.69
N VAL A 160 21.25 4.42 4.01
CA VAL A 160 22.32 3.97 4.94
C VAL A 160 22.48 2.44 4.91
N LEU A 161 21.40 1.69 4.70
CA LEU A 161 21.47 0.20 4.66
C LEU A 161 22.10 -0.31 3.37
N LEU A 162 21.87 0.36 2.25
CA LEU A 162 22.41 0.01 0.93
C LEU A 162 23.83 0.53 0.71
N SER A 163 24.30 1.51 1.49
CA SER A 163 25.66 2.04 1.44
C SER A 163 26.68 1.25 2.28
N ARG A 164 26.28 0.16 2.93
CA ARG A 164 27.23 -0.70 3.63
C ARG A 164 28.11 -1.43 2.61
N PRO A 165 29.43 -1.27 2.66
CA PRO A 165 30.33 -1.99 1.77
C PRO A 165 30.16 -3.50 1.96
N ASN A 166 30.12 -4.23 0.84
CA ASN A 166 30.11 -5.69 0.80
C ASN A 166 31.27 -6.24 1.63
N TYR A 167 31.03 -6.63 2.88
CA TYR A 167 31.99 -7.39 3.65
C TYR A 167 32.02 -8.83 3.14
N GLY A 168 33.11 -9.16 2.43
CA GLY A 168 33.63 -10.52 2.37
C GLY A 168 33.10 -11.40 1.27
N ARG A 169 33.58 -11.22 0.03
CA ARG A 169 33.99 -12.37 -0.78
C ARG A 169 35.52 -12.40 -0.74
N THR A 170 36.08 -13.09 0.22
CA THR A 170 37.43 -13.66 0.10
C THR A 170 37.30 -15.04 -0.49
N ALA A 171 38.11 -15.30 -1.51
CA ALA A 171 38.27 -16.52 -2.24
C ALA A 171 38.51 -17.76 -1.38
#